data_3b636d7898e3df4b4614e75b2ee9a948
#
_entry.id   3b636d7898e3df4b4614e75b2ee9a948
#
_cell.length_a   1.000
_cell.length_b   1.000
_cell.length_c   1.000
_cell.angle_alpha   90.00
_cell.angle_beta   90.00
_cell.angle_gamma   90.00
#
_symmetry.space_group_name_H-M   'P 1'
#
loop_
_entity.id
_entity.type
_entity.pdbx_description
1 polymer ?
#
loop_
_entity_poly.entity_id
_entity_poly.type
_entity_poly.pdbx_seq_one_letter_code
_entity_poly.pdbx_strand_id
1 'polypeptide(L)'
;MTRVFVATLGKGRGTWGHVARLIQEEQWDKILLISNEFCQENFKPAKEVSWVLVNSRTGFEAIKDSIKAALPEGEILISLISGIGKEHMALLAALREAGRDYKVVTLTGNGTKTY
;
A
#
# COMPACT_ATOMS: atom_id res chain seq x y z
N MET A 1 -5.98 0.86 19.26
CA MET A 1 -6.51 1.26 17.94
C MET A 1 -5.83 0.44 16.86
N THR A 2 -6.60 -0.03 15.88
CA THR A 2 -6.07 -0.81 14.78
C THR A 2 -5.22 0.05 13.85
N ARG A 3 -3.99 -0.38 13.59
CA ARG A 3 -3.09 0.30 12.65
C ARG A 3 -3.03 -0.50 11.35
N VAL A 4 -3.28 0.18 10.26
CA VAL A 4 -3.34 -0.44 8.93
C VAL A 4 -2.29 0.19 8.01
N PHE A 5 -1.46 -0.65 7.39
CA PHE A 5 -0.51 -0.19 6.39
C PHE A 5 -1.06 -0.49 5.01
N VAL A 6 -1.13 0.53 4.16
CA VAL A 6 -1.57 0.37 2.77
C VAL A 6 -0.46 0.90 1.87
N ALA A 7 0.05 0.07 1.00
CA ALA A 7 1.14 0.47 0.11
C ALA A 7 0.91 -0.02 -1.30
N THR A 8 1.39 0.76 -2.26
CA THR A 8 1.51 0.32 -3.64
C THR A 8 2.86 -0.35 -3.81
N LEU A 9 2.94 -1.32 -4.73
CA LEU A 9 4.16 -2.05 -5.02
C LEU A 9 4.26 -2.28 -6.52
N GLY A 10 5.30 -1.76 -7.13
CA GLY A 10 5.54 -1.88 -8.56
C GLY A 10 6.60 -2.94 -8.89
N LYS A 11 6.79 -3.20 -10.19
CA LYS A 11 7.76 -4.20 -10.66
C LYS A 11 9.21 -3.79 -10.42
N GLY A 12 9.47 -2.49 -10.29
CA GLY A 12 10.82 -2.01 -10.03
C GLY A 12 11.27 -2.37 -8.63
N ARG A 13 12.20 -3.30 -8.51
CA ARG A 13 12.62 -3.86 -7.23
C ARG A 13 13.40 -2.90 -6.34
N GLY A 14 13.82 -1.76 -6.89
CA GLY A 14 14.60 -0.78 -6.14
C GLY A 14 13.91 -0.22 -4.90
N THR A 15 12.59 -0.23 -4.88
CA THR A 15 11.81 0.27 -3.73
C THR A 15 11.22 -0.83 -2.85
N TRP A 16 11.40 -2.10 -3.22
CA TRP A 16 10.86 -3.22 -2.45
C TRP A 16 11.43 -3.29 -1.04
N GLY A 17 12.71 -3.00 -0.89
CA GLY A 17 13.37 -3.00 0.41
C GLY A 17 12.75 -1.99 1.37
N HIS A 18 12.38 -0.82 0.85
CA HIS A 18 11.74 0.22 1.63
C HIS A 18 10.39 -0.27 2.19
N VAL A 19 9.56 -0.85 1.30
CA VAL A 19 8.25 -1.39 1.71
C VAL A 19 8.44 -2.55 2.68
N ALA A 20 9.36 -3.47 2.39
CA ALA A 20 9.63 -4.62 3.24
C ALA A 20 10.07 -4.20 4.64
N ARG A 21 10.92 -3.18 4.75
CA ARG A 21 11.38 -2.67 6.04
C ARG A 21 10.26 -2.02 6.84
N LEU A 22 9.39 -1.25 6.19
CA LEU A 22 8.23 -0.66 6.87
C LEU A 22 7.32 -1.77 7.42
N ILE A 23 7.12 -2.84 6.66
CA ILE A 23 6.32 -3.97 7.12
C ILE A 23 6.97 -4.62 8.35
N GLN A 24 8.28 -4.84 8.30
CA GLN A 24 9.00 -5.56 9.33
C GLN A 24 9.21 -4.75 10.61
N GLU A 25 9.52 -3.45 10.48
CA GLU A 25 9.97 -2.65 11.61
C GLU A 25 8.83 -2.02 12.42
N GLU A 26 7.66 -1.87 11.83
CA GLU A 26 6.52 -1.25 12.50
C GLU A 26 5.48 -2.27 12.91
N GLN A 27 4.66 -1.92 13.89
CA GLN A 27 3.58 -2.79 14.35
C GLN A 27 2.33 -2.51 13.52
N TRP A 28 1.87 -3.52 12.78
CA TRP A 28 0.68 -3.42 11.94
C TRP A 28 -0.33 -4.48 12.35
N ASP A 29 -1.60 -4.09 12.43
CA ASP A 29 -2.68 -5.06 12.63
C ASP A 29 -3.12 -5.65 11.31
N LYS A 30 -3.06 -4.84 10.24
CA LYS A 30 -3.37 -5.29 8.87
C LYS A 30 -2.46 -4.61 7.88
N ILE A 31 -2.16 -5.32 6.79
CA ILE A 31 -1.32 -4.81 5.71
C ILE A 31 -2.02 -5.11 4.40
N LEU A 32 -2.23 -4.08 3.59
CA LEU A 32 -2.84 -4.19 2.27
C LEU A 32 -1.84 -3.70 1.22
N LEU A 33 -1.51 -4.57 0.28
CA LEU A 33 -0.61 -4.20 -0.83
C LEU A 33 -1.40 -4.16 -2.13
N ILE A 34 -1.24 -3.07 -2.86
CA ILE A 34 -1.87 -2.86 -4.16
C ILE A 34 -0.80 -3.09 -5.21
N SER A 35 -0.95 -4.14 -6.01
CA SER A 35 0.11 -4.54 -6.92
C SER A 35 -0.40 -5.44 -8.03
N ASN A 36 0.46 -6.31 -8.55
CA ASN A 36 0.17 -7.21 -9.65
C ASN A 36 0.65 -8.62 -9.32
N GLU A 37 0.33 -9.58 -10.19
CA GLU A 37 0.69 -10.99 -9.95
C GLU A 37 2.20 -11.20 -9.85
N PHE A 38 2.98 -10.49 -10.67
CA PHE A 38 4.45 -10.61 -10.62
C PHE A 38 4.96 -10.27 -9.23
N CYS A 39 4.49 -9.17 -8.66
CA CYS A 39 4.92 -8.75 -7.33
C CYS A 39 4.44 -9.72 -6.25
N GLN A 40 3.21 -10.21 -6.38
CA GLN A 40 2.70 -11.19 -5.43
C GLN A 40 3.55 -12.46 -5.40
N GLU A 41 4.01 -12.90 -6.57
CA GLU A 41 4.83 -14.11 -6.68
C GLU A 41 6.27 -13.91 -6.18
N ASN A 42 6.79 -12.70 -6.31
CA ASN A 42 8.21 -12.43 -6.09
C ASN A 42 8.54 -11.64 -4.83
N PHE A 43 7.60 -10.86 -4.32
CA PHE A 43 7.79 -10.11 -3.08
C PHE A 43 7.36 -10.97 -1.90
N LYS A 44 8.29 -11.22 -0.98
CA LYS A 44 8.05 -12.11 0.17
C LYS A 44 8.11 -11.29 1.46
N PRO A 45 6.98 -10.72 1.90
CA PRO A 45 6.97 -9.94 3.13
C PRO A 45 7.16 -10.81 4.36
N ALA A 46 7.65 -10.20 5.44
CA ALA A 46 7.89 -10.91 6.69
C ALA A 46 6.61 -11.20 7.47
N LYS A 47 5.50 -10.56 7.11
CA LYS A 47 4.22 -10.68 7.78
C LYS A 47 3.13 -11.02 6.79
N GLU A 48 1.99 -11.49 7.28
CA GLU A 48 0.84 -11.77 6.45
C GLU A 48 0.28 -10.47 5.87
N VAL A 49 0.00 -10.48 4.57
CA VAL A 49 -0.55 -9.33 3.87
C VAL A 49 -1.74 -9.73 3.01
N SER A 50 -2.63 -8.78 2.77
CA SER A 50 -3.70 -8.91 1.78
C SER A 50 -3.28 -8.18 0.51
N TRP A 51 -3.78 -8.65 -0.63
CA TRP A 51 -3.41 -8.08 -1.93
C TRP A 51 -4.65 -7.58 -2.66
N VAL A 52 -4.53 -6.40 -3.27
CA VAL A 52 -5.42 -5.96 -4.34
C VAL A 52 -4.61 -6.09 -5.63
N LEU A 53 -4.99 -7.04 -6.47
CA LEU A 53 -4.24 -7.31 -7.70
C LEU A 53 -4.85 -6.56 -8.86
N VAL A 54 -4.01 -5.80 -9.54
CA VAL A 54 -4.38 -5.04 -10.73
C VAL A 54 -3.32 -5.28 -11.81
N ASN A 55 -3.62 -4.90 -13.03
CA ASN A 55 -2.65 -5.01 -14.13
C ASN A 55 -2.69 -3.73 -14.96
N SER A 56 -1.82 -3.64 -15.97
CA SER A 56 -1.68 -2.43 -16.77
C SER A 56 -2.94 -2.06 -17.56
N ARG A 57 -3.85 -3.02 -17.76
CA ARG A 57 -5.10 -2.82 -18.50
C ARG A 57 -6.27 -2.45 -17.59
N THR A 58 -6.12 -2.61 -16.28
CA THR A 58 -7.18 -2.28 -15.33
C THR A 58 -7.42 -0.77 -15.37
N GLY A 59 -8.67 -0.37 -15.61
CA GLY A 59 -9.04 1.03 -15.68
C GLY A 59 -8.94 1.69 -14.31
N PHE A 60 -8.75 3.02 -14.29
CA PHE A 60 -8.58 3.79 -13.06
C PHE A 60 -9.72 3.56 -12.06
N GLU A 61 -10.98 3.66 -12.52
CA GLU A 61 -12.11 3.50 -11.62
C GLU A 61 -12.21 2.09 -11.05
N ALA A 62 -11.88 1.07 -11.86
CA ALA A 62 -11.88 -0.30 -11.38
C ALA A 62 -10.83 -0.51 -10.31
N ILE A 63 -9.64 0.09 -10.46
CA ILE A 63 -8.60 0.03 -9.44
C ILE A 63 -9.08 0.72 -8.17
N LYS A 64 -9.61 1.93 -8.32
CA LYS A 64 -10.11 2.71 -7.19
C LYS A 64 -11.18 1.95 -6.42
N ASP A 65 -12.15 1.37 -7.13
CA ASP A 65 -13.25 0.64 -6.48
C ASP A 65 -12.76 -0.62 -5.78
N SER A 66 -11.80 -1.33 -6.39
CA SER A 66 -11.20 -2.51 -5.78
C SER A 66 -10.46 -2.17 -4.49
N ILE A 67 -9.72 -1.07 -4.49
CA ILE A 67 -9.02 -0.60 -3.29
C ILE A 67 -10.02 -0.22 -2.22
N LYS A 68 -11.03 0.57 -2.60
CA LYS A 68 -12.05 1.05 -1.67
C LYS A 68 -12.75 -0.11 -0.97
N ALA A 69 -13.10 -1.16 -1.72
CA ALA A 69 -13.76 -2.34 -1.18
C ALA A 69 -12.84 -3.13 -0.22
N ALA A 70 -11.54 -3.03 -0.38
CA ALA A 70 -10.57 -3.78 0.41
C ALA A 70 -10.03 -3.02 1.62
N LEU A 71 -10.33 -1.72 1.75
CA LEU A 71 -9.76 -0.91 2.84
C LEU A 71 -10.20 -1.45 4.21
N PRO A 72 -9.24 -1.83 5.07
CA PRO A 72 -9.59 -2.29 6.42
C PRO A 72 -10.02 -1.13 7.32
N GLU A 73 -10.73 -1.46 8.38
CA GLU A 73 -11.04 -0.49 9.43
C GLU A 73 -9.80 -0.17 10.24
N GLY A 74 -9.71 1.05 10.74
CA GLY A 74 -8.61 1.47 11.60
C GLY A 74 -7.90 2.71 11.11
N GLU A 75 -6.79 3.02 11.75
CA GLU A 75 -5.93 4.14 11.36
C GLU A 75 -5.10 3.73 10.15
N ILE A 76 -5.24 4.47 9.06
CA ILE A 76 -4.55 4.16 7.80
C ILE A 76 -3.25 4.96 7.67
N LEU A 77 -2.16 4.23 7.44
CA LEU A 77 -0.85 4.79 7.10
C LEU A 77 -0.46 4.27 5.73
N ILE A 78 -0.07 5.16 4.83
CA ILE A 78 0.20 4.78 3.45
C ILE A 78 1.65 5.02 3.05
N SER A 79 2.12 4.24 2.08
CA SER A 79 3.39 4.49 1.40
C SER A 79 3.20 4.37 -0.11
N LEU A 80 3.62 5.40 -0.83
CA LEU A 80 3.56 5.45 -2.29
C LEU A 80 4.97 5.42 -2.90
N ILE A 81 5.94 4.91 -2.15
CA ILE A 81 7.34 4.90 -2.63
C ILE A 81 7.52 3.98 -3.84
N SER A 82 6.68 2.97 -3.99
CA SER A 82 6.72 2.01 -5.08
C SER A 82 5.42 2.07 -5.89
N GLY A 83 5.42 1.49 -7.08
CA GLY A 83 4.23 1.50 -7.93
C GLY A 83 4.25 2.63 -8.95
N ILE A 84 3.13 2.83 -9.62
CA ILE A 84 2.99 3.83 -10.68
C ILE A 84 1.94 4.88 -10.31
N GLY A 85 2.01 6.03 -10.98
CA GLY A 85 1.13 7.16 -10.69
C GLY A 85 -0.36 6.83 -10.73
N LYS A 86 -0.77 5.99 -11.69
CA LYS A 86 -2.17 5.59 -11.81
C LYS A 86 -2.66 4.88 -10.55
N GLU A 87 -1.86 3.98 -10.01
CA GLU A 87 -2.19 3.27 -8.76
C GLU A 87 -2.18 4.21 -7.56
N HIS A 88 -1.22 5.13 -7.52
CA HIS A 88 -1.13 6.13 -6.47
C HIS A 88 -2.38 6.99 -6.43
N MET A 89 -2.80 7.50 -7.59
CA MET A 89 -3.99 8.33 -7.69
C MET A 89 -5.25 7.55 -7.32
N ALA A 90 -5.33 6.28 -7.73
CA ALA A 90 -6.48 5.44 -7.43
C ALA A 90 -6.61 5.19 -5.92
N LEU A 91 -5.50 4.98 -5.23
CA LEU A 91 -5.50 4.83 -3.77
C LEU A 91 -5.98 6.10 -3.08
N LEU A 92 -5.47 7.26 -3.49
CA LEU A 92 -5.88 8.53 -2.89
C LEU A 92 -7.36 8.81 -3.14
N ALA A 93 -7.84 8.50 -4.36
CA ALA A 93 -9.26 8.68 -4.69
C ALA A 93 -10.15 7.73 -3.88
N ALA A 94 -9.70 6.48 -3.69
CA ALA A 94 -10.44 5.51 -2.89
C ALA A 94 -10.58 5.96 -1.44
N LEU A 95 -9.50 6.46 -0.85
CA LEU A 95 -9.53 6.99 0.51
C LEU A 95 -10.47 8.17 0.64
N ARG A 96 -10.43 9.08 -0.34
CA ARG A 96 -11.30 10.25 -0.34
C ARG A 96 -12.77 9.86 -0.45
N GLU A 97 -13.11 8.98 -1.38
CA GLU A 97 -14.51 8.53 -1.54
C GLU A 97 -15.02 7.79 -0.31
N ALA A 98 -14.14 7.03 0.35
CA ALA A 98 -14.49 6.30 1.56
C ALA A 98 -14.55 7.19 2.79
N GLY A 99 -14.19 8.47 2.67
CA GLY A 99 -14.16 9.40 3.80
C GLY A 99 -13.12 9.02 4.84
N ARG A 100 -11.99 8.43 4.40
CA ARG A 100 -10.95 7.94 5.29
C ARG A 100 -9.76 8.88 5.34
N ASP A 101 -9.42 9.30 6.55
CA ASP A 101 -8.18 10.04 6.78
C ASP A 101 -7.00 9.07 6.72
N TYR A 102 -5.83 9.60 6.43
CA TYR A 102 -4.62 8.80 6.39
C TYR A 102 -3.40 9.62 6.77
N LYS A 103 -2.34 8.92 7.13
CA LYS A 103 -1.02 9.50 7.31
C LYS A 103 -0.06 8.84 6.36
N VAL A 104 1.02 9.54 6.04
CA VAL A 104 2.09 8.99 5.19
C VAL A 104 3.19 8.47 6.10
N VAL A 105 3.60 7.23 5.90
CA VAL A 105 4.72 6.64 6.64
C VAL A 105 5.88 6.44 5.70
N THR A 106 7.07 6.83 6.13
CA THR A 106 8.27 6.72 5.30
C THR A 106 9.48 6.33 6.14
N LEU A 107 10.46 5.74 5.45
CA LEU A 107 11.73 5.36 6.04
C LEU A 107 12.74 6.47 5.76
N THR A 108 13.38 6.97 6.79
CA THR A 108 14.39 8.02 6.67
C THR A 108 15.71 7.53 7.25
N GLY A 109 16.75 8.33 7.10
CA GLY A 109 18.05 8.03 7.72
C GLY A 109 17.99 7.96 9.24
N ASN A 110 16.96 8.55 9.85
CA ASN A 110 16.75 8.53 11.30
C ASN A 110 15.61 7.59 11.71
N GLY A 111 15.27 6.63 10.87
CA GLY A 111 14.21 5.66 11.14
C GLY A 111 12.91 6.02 10.47
N THR A 112 11.83 5.39 10.93
CA THR A 112 10.49 5.59 10.38
C THR A 112 9.91 6.91 10.83
N LYS A 113 9.31 7.66 9.90
CA LYS A 113 8.61 8.91 10.21
C LYS A 113 7.23 8.91 9.60
N THR A 114 6.32 9.61 10.27
CA THR A 114 4.91 9.68 9.88
C THR A 114 4.51 11.14 9.70
N TYR A 115 3.75 11.41 8.64
CA TYR A 115 3.28 12.76 8.31
C TYR A 115 1.76 12.78 8.16
#